data_53c64196d1c6b536e6383982935a2f9a
#
_entry.id   53c64196d1c6b536e6383982935a2f9a
#
_cell.length_a   1.000
_cell.length_b   1.000
_cell.length_c   1.000
_cell.angle_alpha   90.00
_cell.angle_beta   90.00
_cell.angle_gamma   90.00
#
_symmetry.space_group_name_H-M   'P 1'
#
loop_
_entity.id
_entity.type
_entity.pdbx_description
1 polymer ?
#
loop_
_entity_poly.entity_id
_entity_poly.type
_entity_poly.pdbx_seq_one_letter_code
_entity_poly.pdbx_strand_id
1 'polypeptide(L)'
;TEVPAIIVDISGKESAAIALLENLQRENLNFLEEAEAYYNLIKDHSYTQEKLAETIGKKQSTIANKIRLLKLDKEIRVMLLENNLTERHARALLKLPTLEIQKKILKIVIKKSLNVKKTEELINKELDKISSNKKNKRKKIKGIFSPKVYINTIKQIFDKYGLNAKYTSEDSDDEVQIIITISKK
;
A
#
# COMPACT_ATOMS: atom_id res chain seq x y z
N THR A 1 -56.35 9.70 -0.68
CA THR A 1 -55.42 9.42 0.41
C THR A 1 -54.50 10.61 0.54
N GLU A 2 -54.56 11.37 1.62
CA GLU A 2 -53.66 12.48 1.91
C GLU A 2 -52.44 11.95 2.63
N VAL A 3 -51.25 12.38 2.24
CA VAL A 3 -49.98 12.07 2.88
C VAL A 3 -49.37 13.37 3.41
N PRO A 4 -48.84 13.43 4.64
CA PRO A 4 -48.12 14.55 5.14
C PRO A 4 -46.84 14.75 4.34
N ALA A 5 -46.64 15.95 3.77
CA ALA A 5 -45.48 16.28 2.97
C ALA A 5 -44.89 17.62 3.46
N ILE A 6 -43.54 17.68 3.50
CA ILE A 6 -42.82 18.95 3.74
C ILE A 6 -42.20 19.35 2.41
N ILE A 7 -42.61 20.53 1.91
CA ILE A 7 -42.06 21.09 0.70
C ILE A 7 -40.78 21.85 1.07
N VAL A 8 -39.64 21.45 0.48
CA VAL A 8 -38.34 22.09 0.65
C VAL A 8 -37.85 22.60 -0.71
N ASP A 9 -37.34 23.80 -0.74
CA ASP A 9 -36.67 24.36 -1.93
C ASP A 9 -35.19 24.03 -1.85
N ILE A 10 -34.78 23.05 -2.62
CA ILE A 10 -33.39 22.56 -2.66
C ILE A 10 -32.94 22.39 -4.11
N SER A 11 -31.64 22.56 -4.34
CA SER A 11 -31.06 22.32 -5.66
C SER A 11 -31.10 20.80 -6.02
N GLY A 12 -31.11 20.50 -7.33
CA GLY A 12 -31.07 19.11 -7.79
C GLY A 12 -29.88 18.32 -7.24
N LYS A 13 -28.74 18.98 -6.99
CA LYS A 13 -27.56 18.34 -6.36
C LYS A 13 -27.80 17.99 -4.89
N GLU A 14 -28.44 18.87 -4.14
CA GLU A 14 -28.79 18.63 -2.75
C GLU A 14 -29.85 17.52 -2.63
N SER A 15 -30.85 17.53 -3.51
CA SER A 15 -31.84 16.46 -3.58
C SER A 15 -31.20 15.08 -3.83
N ALA A 16 -30.29 15.00 -4.78
CA ALA A 16 -29.54 13.77 -5.06
C ALA A 16 -28.68 13.31 -3.87
N ALA A 17 -28.03 14.25 -3.16
CA ALA A 17 -27.26 13.93 -1.96
C ALA A 17 -28.15 13.39 -0.84
N ILE A 18 -29.33 13.98 -0.62
CA ILE A 18 -30.31 13.50 0.38
C ILE A 18 -30.81 12.11 0.04
N ALA A 19 -31.15 11.84 -1.23
CA ALA A 19 -31.56 10.54 -1.69
C ALA A 19 -30.45 9.47 -1.51
N LEU A 20 -29.19 9.83 -1.74
CA LEU A 20 -28.06 8.95 -1.53
C LEU A 20 -27.83 8.68 -0.02
N LEU A 21 -28.01 9.67 0.85
CA LEU A 21 -27.95 9.54 2.30
C LEU A 21 -29.08 8.63 2.82
N GLU A 22 -30.30 8.80 2.32
CA GLU A 22 -31.45 7.93 2.67
C GLU A 22 -31.17 6.49 2.26
N ASN A 23 -30.71 6.28 1.02
CA ASN A 23 -30.35 4.94 0.52
C ASN A 23 -29.23 4.29 1.35
N LEU A 24 -28.30 5.10 1.87
CA LEU A 24 -27.20 4.64 2.72
C LEU A 24 -27.69 4.16 4.11
N GLN A 25 -28.87 4.58 4.55
CA GLN A 25 -29.50 4.11 5.81
C GLN A 25 -30.25 2.79 5.63
N ARG A 26 -30.32 2.24 4.41
CA ARG A 26 -30.91 0.92 4.18
C ARG A 26 -30.09 -0.19 4.83
N GLU A 27 -30.75 -1.11 5.49
CA GLU A 27 -30.13 -2.19 6.29
C GLU A 27 -29.35 -3.23 5.47
N ASN A 28 -29.46 -3.25 4.12
CA ASN A 28 -28.99 -4.34 3.27
C ASN A 28 -27.78 -4.01 2.38
N LEU A 29 -27.13 -2.87 2.57
CA LEU A 29 -25.94 -2.52 1.80
C LEU A 29 -24.74 -3.37 2.21
N ASN A 30 -24.06 -3.97 1.22
CA ASN A 30 -22.76 -4.57 1.51
C ASN A 30 -21.69 -3.49 1.75
N PHE A 31 -20.57 -3.90 2.36
CA PHE A 31 -19.53 -2.95 2.77
C PHE A 31 -18.84 -2.22 1.62
N LEU A 32 -18.93 -2.72 0.37
CA LEU A 32 -18.39 -2.06 -0.83
C LEU A 32 -19.39 -1.06 -1.40
N GLU A 33 -20.67 -1.38 -1.42
CA GLU A 33 -21.73 -0.44 -1.80
C GLU A 33 -21.76 0.77 -0.87
N GLU A 34 -21.60 0.55 0.43
CA GLU A 34 -21.47 1.62 1.41
C GLU A 34 -20.22 2.47 1.13
N ALA A 35 -19.10 1.85 0.75
CA ALA A 35 -17.88 2.56 0.39
C ALA A 35 -18.06 3.41 -0.88
N GLU A 36 -18.77 2.90 -1.89
CA GLU A 36 -19.08 3.62 -3.13
C GLU A 36 -20.02 4.80 -2.88
N ALA A 37 -21.03 4.62 -2.03
CA ALA A 37 -21.93 5.71 -1.64
C ALA A 37 -21.16 6.85 -0.93
N TYR A 38 -20.25 6.52 0.00
CA TYR A 38 -19.41 7.55 0.65
C TYR A 38 -18.50 8.26 -0.35
N TYR A 39 -17.89 7.52 -1.28
CA TYR A 39 -17.03 8.09 -2.30
C TYR A 39 -17.82 9.07 -3.21
N ASN A 40 -19.03 8.70 -3.65
CA ASN A 40 -19.87 9.53 -4.51
C ASN A 40 -20.33 10.80 -3.78
N LEU A 41 -20.73 10.70 -2.50
CA LEU A 41 -21.07 11.88 -1.69
C LEU A 41 -19.92 12.88 -1.60
N ILE A 42 -18.70 12.41 -1.44
CA ILE A 42 -17.52 13.28 -1.36
C ILE A 42 -17.18 13.86 -2.73
N LYS A 43 -17.17 13.02 -3.77
CA LYS A 43 -16.72 13.44 -5.11
C LYS A 43 -17.72 14.34 -5.83
N ASP A 44 -19.00 13.95 -5.81
CA ASP A 44 -20.03 14.54 -6.67
C ASP A 44 -20.88 15.60 -5.94
N HIS A 45 -20.94 15.50 -4.60
CA HIS A 45 -21.78 16.37 -3.76
C HIS A 45 -21.01 17.25 -2.78
N SER A 46 -19.67 17.36 -2.97
CA SER A 46 -18.80 18.27 -2.19
C SER A 46 -18.82 18.06 -0.68
N TYR A 47 -19.13 16.84 -0.23
CA TYR A 47 -18.98 16.49 1.18
C TYR A 47 -17.50 16.32 1.54
N THR A 48 -17.09 16.81 2.71
CA THR A 48 -15.84 16.39 3.32
C THR A 48 -16.05 15.09 4.11
N GLN A 49 -14.97 14.34 4.37
CA GLN A 49 -15.07 13.13 5.17
C GLN A 49 -15.58 13.41 6.59
N GLU A 50 -15.20 14.56 7.16
CA GLU A 50 -15.65 15.01 8.48
C GLU A 50 -17.14 15.30 8.47
N LYS A 51 -17.62 16.14 7.52
CA LYS A 51 -19.03 16.48 7.41
C LYS A 51 -19.91 15.28 7.15
N LEU A 52 -19.44 14.35 6.28
CA LEU A 52 -20.16 13.10 6.04
C LEU A 52 -20.25 12.25 7.31
N ALA A 53 -19.14 12.12 8.05
CA ALA A 53 -19.09 11.36 9.28
C ALA A 53 -20.05 11.93 10.34
N GLU A 54 -20.10 13.25 10.49
CA GLU A 54 -21.02 13.94 11.38
C GLU A 54 -22.48 13.70 10.97
N THR A 55 -22.80 13.85 9.67
CA THR A 55 -24.16 13.68 9.13
C THR A 55 -24.71 12.26 9.40
N ILE A 56 -23.88 11.22 9.28
CA ILE A 56 -24.30 9.83 9.45
C ILE A 56 -23.99 9.25 10.84
N GLY A 57 -23.50 10.07 11.77
CA GLY A 57 -23.19 9.65 13.15
C GLY A 57 -22.04 8.65 13.27
N LYS A 58 -21.06 8.68 12.33
CA LYS A 58 -19.88 7.79 12.34
C LYS A 58 -18.59 8.59 12.55
N LYS A 59 -17.49 7.91 12.89
CA LYS A 59 -16.18 8.55 12.99
C LYS A 59 -15.59 8.77 11.59
N GLN A 60 -14.91 9.89 11.37
CA GLN A 60 -14.20 10.20 10.12
C GLN A 60 -13.26 9.05 9.70
N SER A 61 -12.56 8.44 10.64
CA SER A 61 -11.69 7.29 10.36
C SER A 61 -12.43 6.07 9.81
N THR A 62 -13.71 5.89 10.17
CA THR A 62 -14.56 4.83 9.62
C THR A 62 -14.84 5.09 8.15
N ILE A 63 -15.22 6.33 7.79
CA ILE A 63 -15.44 6.75 6.41
C ILE A 63 -14.17 6.56 5.57
N ALA A 64 -13.04 7.06 6.07
CA ALA A 64 -11.75 6.93 5.40
C ALA A 64 -11.35 5.47 5.14
N ASN A 65 -11.52 4.60 6.14
CA ASN A 65 -11.23 3.17 6.01
C ASN A 65 -12.14 2.50 4.97
N LYS A 66 -13.42 2.86 4.96
CA LYS A 66 -14.39 2.32 4.01
C LYS A 66 -14.03 2.70 2.57
N ILE A 67 -13.80 3.97 2.30
CA ILE A 67 -13.40 4.47 0.97
C ILE A 67 -12.08 3.83 0.50
N ARG A 68 -11.14 3.54 1.41
CA ARG A 68 -9.89 2.87 1.05
C ARG A 68 -10.10 1.47 0.45
N LEU A 69 -11.23 0.80 0.71
CA LEU A 69 -11.53 -0.49 0.13
C LEU A 69 -11.69 -0.43 -1.38
N LEU A 70 -12.10 0.71 -1.92
CA LEU A 70 -12.24 0.94 -3.36
C LEU A 70 -10.88 0.93 -4.11
N LYS A 71 -9.76 0.99 -3.39
CA LYS A 71 -8.42 0.80 -3.95
C LYS A 71 -8.12 -0.66 -4.32
N LEU A 72 -8.90 -1.61 -3.79
CA LEU A 72 -8.80 -3.00 -4.21
C LEU A 72 -9.30 -3.14 -5.65
N ASP A 73 -8.63 -3.99 -6.41
CA ASP A 73 -9.04 -4.35 -7.77
C ASP A 73 -10.46 -4.92 -7.80
N LYS A 74 -11.18 -4.68 -8.91
CA LYS A 74 -12.56 -5.14 -9.09
C LYS A 74 -12.71 -6.66 -8.88
N GLU A 75 -11.78 -7.44 -9.38
CA GLU A 75 -11.77 -8.91 -9.26
C GLU A 75 -11.66 -9.34 -7.79
N ILE A 76 -10.79 -8.68 -7.02
CA ILE A 76 -10.65 -8.94 -5.57
C ILE A 76 -11.93 -8.58 -4.84
N ARG A 77 -12.56 -7.45 -5.18
CA ARG A 77 -13.82 -7.01 -4.56
C ARG A 77 -14.95 -8.02 -4.81
N VAL A 78 -15.09 -8.51 -6.03
CA VAL A 78 -16.06 -9.56 -6.38
C VAL A 78 -15.79 -10.84 -5.59
N MET A 79 -14.53 -11.32 -5.57
CA MET A 79 -14.16 -12.52 -4.82
C MET A 79 -14.45 -12.41 -3.31
N LEU A 80 -14.29 -11.20 -2.73
CA LEU A 80 -14.60 -10.97 -1.32
C LEU A 80 -16.10 -11.13 -1.02
N LEU A 81 -16.96 -10.59 -1.88
CA LEU A 81 -18.42 -10.68 -1.72
C LEU A 81 -18.92 -12.10 -1.97
N GLU A 82 -18.50 -12.74 -3.05
CA GLU A 82 -18.91 -14.11 -3.41
C GLU A 82 -18.59 -15.14 -2.33
N ASN A 83 -17.50 -14.90 -1.58
CA ASN A 83 -17.06 -15.80 -0.51
C ASN A 83 -17.44 -15.31 0.90
N ASN A 84 -18.37 -14.37 1.01
CA ASN A 84 -18.87 -13.82 2.27
C ASN A 84 -17.76 -13.34 3.22
N LEU A 85 -16.66 -12.80 2.65
CA LEU A 85 -15.57 -12.25 3.44
C LEU A 85 -15.93 -10.83 3.93
N THR A 86 -15.49 -10.52 5.13
CA THR A 86 -15.85 -9.26 5.79
C THR A 86 -14.95 -8.09 5.38
N GLU A 87 -15.40 -6.86 5.68
CA GLU A 87 -14.60 -5.64 5.54
C GLU A 87 -13.20 -5.76 6.15
N ARG A 88 -13.08 -6.46 7.29
CA ARG A 88 -11.78 -6.66 7.96
C ARG A 88 -10.80 -7.48 7.10
N HIS A 89 -11.28 -8.49 6.37
CA HIS A 89 -10.45 -9.23 5.41
C HIS A 89 -9.99 -8.33 4.26
N ALA A 90 -10.89 -7.51 3.71
CA ALA A 90 -10.59 -6.55 2.66
C ALA A 90 -9.52 -5.52 3.11
N ARG A 91 -9.67 -4.97 4.33
CA ARG A 91 -8.69 -4.04 4.91
C ARG A 91 -7.32 -4.67 5.12
N ALA A 92 -7.29 -5.94 5.52
CA ALA A 92 -6.03 -6.65 5.70
C ALA A 92 -5.30 -6.83 4.37
N LEU A 93 -6.01 -7.16 3.28
CA LEU A 93 -5.44 -7.30 1.93
C LEU A 93 -4.83 -6.01 1.38
N LEU A 94 -5.36 -4.84 1.75
CA LEU A 94 -4.82 -3.54 1.35
C LEU A 94 -3.38 -3.28 1.84
N LYS A 95 -2.89 -4.03 2.84
CA LYS A 95 -1.51 -3.93 3.31
C LYS A 95 -0.50 -4.55 2.33
N LEU A 96 -0.96 -5.40 1.42
CA LEU A 96 -0.11 -6.08 0.45
C LEU A 96 0.20 -5.18 -0.75
N PRO A 97 1.47 -5.15 -1.23
CA PRO A 97 1.93 -4.13 -2.16
C PRO A 97 1.49 -4.35 -3.61
N THR A 98 1.18 -5.56 -4.03
CA THR A 98 0.85 -5.87 -5.44
C THR A 98 -0.41 -6.71 -5.57
N LEU A 99 -1.09 -6.53 -6.71
CA LEU A 99 -2.31 -7.25 -7.05
C LEU A 99 -2.12 -8.77 -7.05
N GLU A 100 -0.99 -9.26 -7.59
CA GLU A 100 -0.71 -10.70 -7.66
C GLU A 100 -0.61 -11.31 -6.26
N ILE A 101 0.04 -10.61 -5.33
CA ILE A 101 0.17 -11.07 -3.95
C ILE A 101 -1.19 -11.02 -3.25
N GLN A 102 -1.99 -9.98 -3.48
CA GLN A 102 -3.34 -9.88 -2.94
C GLN A 102 -4.21 -11.05 -3.42
N LYS A 103 -4.23 -11.33 -4.72
CA LYS A 103 -4.97 -12.46 -5.32
C LYS A 103 -4.50 -13.81 -4.77
N LYS A 104 -3.18 -14.01 -4.68
CA LYS A 104 -2.59 -15.24 -4.12
C LYS A 104 -3.05 -15.48 -2.68
N ILE A 105 -2.94 -14.47 -1.83
CA ILE A 105 -3.33 -14.56 -0.42
C ILE A 105 -4.83 -14.77 -0.28
N LEU A 106 -5.64 -14.03 -1.06
CA LEU A 106 -7.10 -14.17 -1.05
C LEU A 106 -7.54 -15.60 -1.40
N LYS A 107 -6.94 -16.21 -2.43
CA LYS A 107 -7.21 -17.63 -2.78
C LYS A 107 -6.90 -18.59 -1.62
N ILE A 108 -5.84 -18.33 -0.85
CA ILE A 108 -5.50 -19.16 0.33
C ILE A 108 -6.52 -18.94 1.45
N VAL A 109 -6.95 -17.69 1.68
CA VAL A 109 -7.96 -17.33 2.69
C VAL A 109 -9.27 -18.05 2.39
N ILE A 110 -9.73 -18.02 1.13
CA ILE A 110 -10.94 -18.69 0.69
C ILE A 110 -10.81 -20.21 0.83
N LYS A 111 -9.75 -20.80 0.25
CA LYS A 111 -9.55 -22.27 0.25
C LYS A 111 -9.50 -22.87 1.67
N LYS A 112 -8.95 -22.12 2.63
CA LYS A 112 -8.76 -22.57 4.02
C LYS A 112 -9.82 -22.00 4.97
N SER A 113 -10.80 -21.24 4.47
CA SER A 113 -11.84 -20.57 5.27
C SER A 113 -11.23 -19.85 6.50
N LEU A 114 -10.17 -19.07 6.27
CA LEU A 114 -9.45 -18.40 7.35
C LEU A 114 -10.29 -17.27 7.94
N ASN A 115 -10.33 -17.20 9.27
CA ASN A 115 -10.89 -16.05 9.96
C ASN A 115 -9.97 -14.82 9.87
N VAL A 116 -10.48 -13.65 10.29
CA VAL A 116 -9.76 -12.37 10.20
C VAL A 116 -8.37 -12.46 10.84
N LYS A 117 -8.25 -13.02 12.04
CA LYS A 117 -6.98 -13.13 12.79
C LYS A 117 -5.93 -13.94 12.00
N LYS A 118 -6.31 -15.13 11.53
CA LYS A 118 -5.42 -15.99 10.72
C LYS A 118 -5.05 -15.35 9.39
N THR A 119 -5.97 -14.58 8.79
CA THR A 119 -5.71 -13.81 7.57
C THR A 119 -4.66 -12.73 7.83
N GLU A 120 -4.77 -11.96 8.91
CA GLU A 120 -3.78 -10.94 9.28
C GLU A 120 -2.42 -11.56 9.60
N GLU A 121 -2.35 -12.70 10.29
CA GLU A 121 -1.11 -13.44 10.55
C GLU A 121 -0.45 -13.90 9.24
N LEU A 122 -1.23 -14.41 8.30
CA LEU A 122 -0.73 -14.83 6.98
C LEU A 122 -0.16 -13.64 6.20
N ILE A 123 -0.86 -12.51 6.20
CA ILE A 123 -0.43 -11.28 5.54
C ILE A 123 0.86 -10.75 6.16
N ASN A 124 0.96 -10.70 7.47
CA ASN A 124 2.17 -10.25 8.15
C ASN A 124 3.38 -11.14 7.81
N LYS A 125 3.22 -12.47 7.81
CA LYS A 125 4.26 -13.40 7.36
C LYS A 125 4.72 -13.15 5.91
N GLU A 126 3.79 -12.82 5.02
CA GLU A 126 4.15 -12.52 3.62
C GLU A 126 4.87 -11.17 3.49
N LEU A 127 4.46 -10.15 4.25
CA LEU A 127 5.16 -8.86 4.33
C LEU A 127 6.58 -9.01 4.87
N ASP A 128 6.79 -9.84 5.89
CA ASP A 128 8.11 -10.13 6.44
C ASP A 128 9.04 -10.81 5.41
N LYS A 129 8.52 -11.75 4.62
CA LYS A 129 9.28 -12.36 3.51
C LYS A 129 9.68 -11.34 2.46
N ILE A 130 8.76 -10.45 2.07
CA ILE A 130 9.02 -9.39 1.09
C ILE A 130 10.10 -8.44 1.62
N SER A 131 10.04 -8.07 2.89
CA SER A 131 11.01 -7.17 3.53
C SER A 131 12.39 -7.81 3.65
N SER A 132 12.45 -9.11 4.01
CA SER A 132 13.67 -9.88 4.11
C SER A 132 14.36 -10.05 2.75
N ASN A 133 13.59 -10.32 1.70
CA ASN A 133 14.11 -10.40 0.34
C ASN A 133 14.63 -9.05 -0.18
N LYS A 134 14.01 -7.93 0.20
CA LYS A 134 14.53 -6.58 -0.10
C LYS A 134 15.84 -6.30 0.63
N LYS A 135 15.95 -6.72 1.91
CA LYS A 135 17.20 -6.56 2.68
C LYS A 135 18.32 -7.44 2.10
N ASN A 136 18.02 -8.66 1.68
CA ASN A 136 19.01 -9.56 1.07
C ASN A 136 19.44 -9.07 -0.33
N LYS A 137 18.54 -8.52 -1.14
CA LYS A 137 18.93 -7.85 -2.40
C LYS A 137 19.82 -6.62 -2.14
N ARG A 138 19.49 -5.81 -1.13
CA ARG A 138 20.35 -4.67 -0.74
C ARG A 138 21.71 -5.10 -0.18
N LYS A 139 21.78 -6.24 0.53
CA LYS A 139 23.07 -6.81 0.98
C LYS A 139 23.90 -7.36 -0.19
N LYS A 140 23.28 -7.98 -1.21
CA LYS A 140 24.00 -8.39 -2.43
C LYS A 140 24.54 -7.19 -3.24
N ILE A 141 23.79 -6.07 -3.28
CA ILE A 141 24.26 -4.84 -3.96
C ILE A 141 25.35 -4.13 -3.11
N LYS A 142 25.34 -4.28 -1.76
CA LYS A 142 26.41 -3.76 -0.90
C LYS A 142 27.75 -4.50 -1.02
N GLY A 143 27.80 -5.65 -1.69
CA GLY A 143 29.04 -6.40 -1.96
C GLY A 143 29.84 -5.88 -3.16
N ILE A 144 29.26 -5.00 -4.00
CA ILE A 144 29.97 -4.34 -5.08
C ILE A 144 30.29 -2.92 -4.58
N PHE A 145 31.33 -2.80 -3.78
CA PHE A 145 31.87 -1.48 -3.47
C PHE A 145 32.39 -0.85 -4.76
N SER A 146 32.04 0.41 -5.00
CA SER A 146 32.64 1.17 -6.11
C SER A 146 34.17 1.04 -6.00
N PRO A 147 34.89 0.83 -7.11
CA PRO A 147 36.36 0.77 -7.13
C PRO A 147 37.03 1.92 -6.35
N LYS A 148 36.38 3.11 -6.39
CA LYS A 148 36.81 4.30 -5.61
C LYS A 148 36.87 4.06 -4.09
N VAL A 149 36.02 3.22 -3.53
CA VAL A 149 36.04 2.91 -2.08
C VAL A 149 37.29 2.09 -1.74
N TYR A 150 37.61 1.09 -2.55
CA TYR A 150 38.82 0.28 -2.35
C TYR A 150 40.09 1.14 -2.51
N ILE A 151 40.15 1.95 -3.57
CA ILE A 151 41.28 2.88 -3.80
C ILE A 151 41.45 3.83 -2.62
N ASN A 152 40.38 4.45 -2.12
CA ASN A 152 40.43 5.35 -0.99
C ASN A 152 40.89 4.66 0.29
N THR A 153 40.45 3.44 0.55
CA THR A 153 40.88 2.67 1.73
C THR A 153 42.35 2.32 1.65
N ILE A 154 42.83 1.86 0.49
CA ILE A 154 44.25 1.57 0.27
C ILE A 154 45.09 2.84 0.37
N LYS A 155 44.65 3.94 -0.22
CA LYS A 155 45.32 5.24 -0.13
C LYS A 155 45.47 5.68 1.31
N GLN A 156 44.46 5.64 2.15
CA GLN A 156 44.53 5.97 3.58
C GLN A 156 45.57 5.11 4.34
N ILE A 157 45.67 3.81 3.98
CA ILE A 157 46.67 2.93 4.59
C ILE A 157 48.10 3.36 4.19
N PHE A 158 48.35 3.60 2.90
CA PHE A 158 49.66 4.03 2.44
C PHE A 158 50.08 5.40 2.97
N ASP A 159 49.14 6.34 3.01
CA ASP A 159 49.38 7.69 3.58
C ASP A 159 49.75 7.57 5.07
N LYS A 160 49.12 6.67 5.83
CA LYS A 160 49.41 6.41 7.24
C LYS A 160 50.84 5.89 7.46
N TYR A 161 51.40 5.15 6.49
CA TYR A 161 52.74 4.61 6.55
C TYR A 161 53.77 5.46 5.77
N GLY A 162 53.36 6.63 5.26
CA GLY A 162 54.26 7.56 4.54
C GLY A 162 54.70 7.04 3.17
N LEU A 163 53.94 6.13 2.55
CA LEU A 163 54.27 5.53 1.26
C LEU A 163 53.59 6.30 0.12
N ASN A 164 54.38 6.91 -0.77
CA ASN A 164 53.88 7.55 -1.98
C ASN A 164 53.57 6.48 -3.06
N ALA A 165 52.30 6.34 -3.43
CA ALA A 165 51.84 5.40 -4.45
C ALA A 165 50.97 6.11 -5.52
N LYS A 166 51.12 5.68 -6.77
CA LYS A 166 50.21 6.06 -7.88
C LYS A 166 49.16 4.97 -8.03
N TYR A 167 47.89 5.39 -8.20
CA TYR A 167 46.74 4.52 -8.34
C TYR A 167 46.13 4.72 -9.73
N THR A 168 46.00 3.65 -10.46
CA THR A 168 45.26 3.60 -11.74
C THR A 168 44.17 2.51 -11.62
N SER A 169 43.01 2.73 -12.20
CA SER A 169 41.95 1.74 -12.24
C SER A 169 41.43 1.62 -13.66
N GLU A 170 41.32 0.39 -14.14
CA GLU A 170 40.66 0.01 -15.39
C GLU A 170 39.39 -0.77 -15.05
N ASP A 171 38.29 -0.33 -15.61
CA ASP A 171 36.95 -0.88 -15.37
C ASP A 171 36.48 -1.57 -16.66
N SER A 172 36.26 -2.88 -16.62
CA SER A 172 35.70 -3.67 -17.71
C SER A 172 34.39 -4.32 -17.25
N ASP A 173 33.62 -4.87 -18.19
CA ASP A 173 32.27 -5.41 -17.91
C ASP A 173 32.27 -6.53 -16.86
N ASP A 174 33.33 -7.31 -16.76
CA ASP A 174 33.44 -8.46 -15.88
C ASP A 174 34.37 -8.28 -14.66
N GLU A 175 35.31 -7.29 -14.72
CA GLU A 175 36.29 -7.09 -13.66
C GLU A 175 36.77 -5.65 -13.53
N VAL A 176 37.18 -5.27 -12.35
CA VAL A 176 37.84 -3.98 -12.06
C VAL A 176 39.26 -4.26 -11.63
N GLN A 177 40.21 -3.81 -12.45
CA GLN A 177 41.64 -3.93 -12.15
C GLN A 177 42.16 -2.65 -11.48
N ILE A 178 42.81 -2.78 -10.33
CA ILE A 178 43.44 -1.67 -9.60
C ILE A 178 44.93 -1.89 -9.60
N ILE A 179 45.67 -1.01 -10.25
CA ILE A 179 47.15 -1.06 -10.32
C ILE A 179 47.70 -0.01 -9.35
N ILE A 180 48.54 -0.47 -8.43
CA ILE A 180 49.25 0.40 -7.47
C ILE A 180 50.73 0.34 -7.75
N THR A 181 51.32 1.50 -8.08
CA THR A 181 52.73 1.61 -8.37
C THR A 181 53.43 2.37 -7.22
N ILE A 182 54.36 1.71 -6.57
CA ILE A 182 55.15 2.28 -5.47
C ILE A 182 56.57 2.54 -5.99
N SER A 183 57.01 3.79 -5.87
CA SER A 183 58.38 4.17 -6.25
C SER A 183 59.36 3.70 -5.17
N LYS A 184 60.32 2.86 -5.51
CA LYS A 184 61.48 2.58 -4.65
C LYS A 184 62.37 3.79 -4.67
N LYS A 185 62.63 4.42 -3.52
CA LYS A 185 63.73 5.37 -3.38
C LYS A 185 65.02 4.61 -3.27
#